data_4eea4d0ec7bd1fe98a2e9bd7fbfb4bd3
#
_entry.id   4eea4d0ec7bd1fe98a2e9bd7fbfb4bd3
#
_cell.length_a   1.000
_cell.length_b   1.000
_cell.length_c   1.000
_cell.angle_alpha   90.00
_cell.angle_beta   90.00
_cell.angle_gamma   90.00
#
_symmetry.space_group_name_H-M   'P 1'
#
loop_
_entity.id
_entity.type
_entity.pdbx_description
1 polymer ?
#
loop_
_entity_poly.entity_id
_entity_poly.type
_entity_poly.pdbx_seq_one_letter_code
_entity_poly.pdbx_strand_id
1 'polypeptide(L)'
;MSRMIGRAAAVAAFIVAQAAVAGAAEVKVFSTIGVQAALEELTPKFEKASGHKLNITWATAAVLVKRVQGGETADLLVLTKQGLDTMVKENKATAGADAVFASSGMAMVVKKGAPKPDISTAEAFKQTLLKAKTIAYSNPEHGGASGVYLAKLIERLGIAEQMKPKTHYPPPSGNAANLVVSGEAELAVQQEPEVMAVSGVDMVGPLPADLNNITTYAAGPGAGTSQADAANALIKFLHTPEAAAVFKARGLTPLPAPKAS
;
A
#
# COMPACT_ATOMS: atom_id res chain seq x y z
N MET A 1 -29.95 83.37 8.79
CA MET A 1 -29.67 82.55 7.62
C MET A 1 -28.40 81.75 7.90
N SER A 2 -28.51 80.49 8.35
CA SER A 2 -27.37 79.64 8.66
C SER A 2 -27.53 78.30 7.98
N ARG A 3 -26.63 77.97 7.07
CA ARG A 3 -26.60 76.71 6.33
C ARG A 3 -25.87 75.64 7.16
N MET A 4 -26.59 74.62 7.65
CA MET A 4 -26.01 73.40 8.19
C MET A 4 -25.64 72.46 7.04
N ILE A 5 -24.38 72.17 6.93
CA ILE A 5 -23.81 71.17 6.01
C ILE A 5 -23.69 69.89 6.80
N GLY A 6 -24.55 68.87 6.50
CA GLY A 6 -24.44 67.56 7.06
C GLY A 6 -23.28 66.79 6.43
N ARG A 7 -22.39 66.26 7.27
CA ARG A 7 -21.33 65.30 6.87
C ARG A 7 -21.91 63.87 7.05
N ALA A 8 -22.16 63.21 5.95
CA ALA A 8 -22.44 61.76 5.90
C ALA A 8 -21.11 61.02 6.00
N ALA A 9 -20.86 60.35 7.12
CA ALA A 9 -19.75 59.43 7.28
C ALA A 9 -20.13 58.06 6.69
N ALA A 10 -19.52 57.71 5.59
CA ALA A 10 -19.61 56.35 5.02
C ALA A 10 -18.69 55.41 5.80
N VAL A 11 -19.24 54.49 6.61
CA VAL A 11 -18.50 53.42 7.23
C VAL A 11 -18.40 52.28 6.20
N ALA A 12 -17.23 52.14 5.59
CA ALA A 12 -16.91 51.00 4.75
C ALA A 12 -16.55 49.83 5.68
N ALA A 13 -17.46 48.86 5.81
CA ALA A 13 -17.19 47.61 6.50
C ALA A 13 -16.28 46.76 5.61
N PHE A 14 -15.01 46.65 5.97
CA PHE A 14 -14.07 45.65 5.41
C PHE A 14 -14.45 44.28 5.97
N ILE A 15 -15.16 43.48 5.19
CA ILE A 15 -15.34 42.05 5.46
C ILE A 15 -14.00 41.41 5.07
N VAL A 16 -13.12 41.19 6.02
CA VAL A 16 -11.94 40.31 5.87
C VAL A 16 -12.50 38.90 5.86
N ALA A 17 -12.62 38.32 4.67
CA ALA A 17 -12.84 36.89 4.52
C ALA A 17 -11.58 36.19 5.10
N GLN A 18 -11.67 35.73 6.33
CA GLN A 18 -10.70 34.77 6.87
C GLN A 18 -10.85 33.47 6.10
N ALA A 19 -10.07 33.32 5.05
CA ALA A 19 -9.78 31.98 4.53
C ALA A 19 -9.17 31.21 5.72
N ALA A 20 -9.93 30.26 6.26
CA ALA A 20 -9.38 29.33 7.22
C ALA A 20 -8.20 28.62 6.55
N VAL A 21 -6.99 29.06 6.86
CA VAL A 21 -5.80 28.30 6.57
C VAL A 21 -5.94 27.06 7.42
N ALA A 22 -6.36 25.96 6.82
CA ALA A 22 -6.31 24.66 7.48
C ALA A 22 -4.86 24.49 7.95
N GLY A 23 -4.65 24.57 9.26
CA GLY A 23 -3.31 24.50 9.85
C GLY A 23 -2.61 23.21 9.40
N ALA A 24 -1.30 23.28 9.22
CA ALA A 24 -0.48 22.11 8.94
C ALA A 24 -0.77 21.03 10.02
N ALA A 25 -1.28 19.89 9.60
CA ALA A 25 -1.58 18.76 10.47
C ALA A 25 -0.46 17.73 10.41
N GLU A 26 -0.14 17.10 11.53
CA GLU A 26 0.63 15.86 11.56
C GLU A 26 -0.36 14.70 11.55
N VAL A 27 -0.30 13.87 10.50
CA VAL A 27 -1.23 12.76 10.27
C VAL A 27 -0.51 11.44 10.60
N LYS A 28 -0.99 10.74 11.61
CA LYS A 28 -0.50 9.40 11.96
C LYS A 28 -1.11 8.37 11.01
N VAL A 29 -0.27 7.73 10.23
CA VAL A 29 -0.68 6.77 9.20
C VAL A 29 -0.21 5.37 9.57
N PHE A 30 -1.11 4.39 9.56
CA PHE A 30 -0.76 2.98 9.57
C PHE A 30 -0.86 2.45 8.14
N SER A 31 0.27 2.05 7.55
CA SER A 31 0.30 1.63 6.15
C SER A 31 0.92 0.25 5.97
N THR A 32 0.27 -0.54 5.10
CA THR A 32 0.81 -1.83 4.68
C THR A 32 2.07 -1.67 3.84
N ILE A 33 3.03 -2.58 4.04
CA ILE A 33 4.30 -2.63 3.28
C ILE A 33 4.10 -2.83 1.77
N GLY A 34 2.97 -3.39 1.34
CA GLY A 34 2.67 -3.62 -0.08
C GLY A 34 2.58 -2.34 -0.94
N VAL A 35 2.48 -1.16 -0.32
CA VAL A 35 2.49 0.15 -1.00
C VAL A 35 3.63 1.05 -0.53
N GLN A 36 4.56 0.52 0.28
CA GLN A 36 5.58 1.31 0.96
C GLN A 36 6.44 2.10 -0.02
N ALA A 37 7.05 1.46 -1.01
CA ALA A 37 7.97 2.13 -1.95
C ALA A 37 7.28 3.27 -2.73
N ALA A 38 5.99 3.12 -3.03
CA ALA A 38 5.22 4.17 -3.69
C ALA A 38 4.89 5.32 -2.73
N LEU A 39 4.45 5.02 -1.50
CA LEU A 39 4.13 6.06 -0.53
C LEU A 39 5.36 6.81 -0.04
N GLU A 40 6.50 6.16 0.11
CA GLU A 40 7.77 6.85 0.44
C GLU A 40 8.14 7.90 -0.62
N GLU A 41 7.90 7.60 -1.90
CA GLU A 41 8.13 8.56 -2.99
C GLU A 41 7.04 9.66 -3.04
N LEU A 42 5.80 9.32 -2.71
CA LEU A 42 4.65 10.24 -2.76
C LEU A 42 4.57 11.16 -1.53
N THR A 43 5.05 10.71 -0.37
CA THR A 43 4.98 11.48 0.89
C THR A 43 5.54 12.90 0.75
N PRO A 44 6.79 13.13 0.29
CA PRO A 44 7.31 14.48 0.18
C PRO A 44 6.53 15.36 -0.82
N LYS A 45 5.94 14.75 -1.85
CA LYS A 45 5.11 15.45 -2.83
C LYS A 45 3.77 15.89 -2.23
N PHE A 46 3.12 14.99 -1.49
CA PHE A 46 1.90 15.29 -0.75
C PHE A 46 2.14 16.37 0.31
N GLU A 47 3.19 16.23 1.12
CA GLU A 47 3.53 17.20 2.17
C GLU A 47 3.79 18.59 1.60
N LYS A 48 4.49 18.67 0.46
CA LYS A 48 4.75 19.95 -0.24
C LYS A 48 3.45 20.56 -0.77
N ALA A 49 2.55 19.75 -1.31
CA ALA A 49 1.31 20.23 -1.92
C ALA A 49 0.25 20.64 -0.89
N SER A 50 0.16 19.93 0.22
CA SER A 50 -0.90 20.10 1.23
C SER A 50 -0.48 20.90 2.46
N GLY A 51 0.83 20.97 2.74
CA GLY A 51 1.37 21.51 3.99
C GLY A 51 1.26 20.58 5.19
N HIS A 52 0.56 19.44 5.07
CA HIS A 52 0.47 18.43 6.12
C HIS A 52 1.75 17.61 6.22
N LYS A 53 1.95 16.94 7.37
CA LYS A 53 3.06 16.01 7.61
C LYS A 53 2.52 14.60 7.86
N LEU A 54 3.22 13.59 7.33
CA LEU A 54 2.85 12.19 7.51
C LEU A 54 3.84 11.49 8.45
N ASN A 55 3.31 10.88 9.50
CA ASN A 55 4.05 9.98 10.38
C ASN A 55 3.58 8.54 10.11
N ILE A 56 4.35 7.80 9.29
CA ILE A 56 3.92 6.51 8.76
C ILE A 56 4.55 5.36 9.53
N THR A 57 3.72 4.47 10.05
CA THR A 57 4.14 3.19 10.63
C THR A 57 3.88 2.07 9.62
N TRP A 58 4.93 1.32 9.29
CA TRP A 58 4.90 0.23 8.31
C TRP A 58 4.77 -1.13 8.99
N ALA A 59 3.84 -1.97 8.53
CA ALA A 59 3.75 -3.39 8.89
C ALA A 59 2.88 -4.13 7.85
N THR A 60 2.71 -5.45 7.98
CA THR A 60 1.73 -6.18 7.18
C THR A 60 0.31 -5.72 7.56
N ALA A 61 -0.63 -5.79 6.60
CA ALA A 61 -2.02 -5.41 6.87
C ALA A 61 -2.62 -6.16 8.07
N ALA A 62 -2.31 -7.46 8.21
CA ALA A 62 -2.81 -8.26 9.33
C ALA A 62 -2.25 -7.79 10.69
N VAL A 63 -0.97 -7.39 10.76
CA VAL A 63 -0.39 -6.82 11.97
C VAL A 63 -1.05 -5.49 12.33
N LEU A 64 -1.25 -4.61 11.36
CA LEU A 64 -1.91 -3.31 11.58
C LEU A 64 -3.36 -3.47 12.04
N VAL A 65 -4.10 -4.39 11.42
CA VAL A 65 -5.47 -4.73 11.85
C VAL A 65 -5.49 -5.17 13.31
N LYS A 66 -4.59 -6.09 13.71
CA LYS A 66 -4.48 -6.55 15.12
C LYS A 66 -4.13 -5.40 16.07
N ARG A 67 -3.23 -4.49 15.68
CA ARG A 67 -2.88 -3.32 16.51
C ARG A 67 -4.08 -2.41 16.74
N VAL A 68 -4.86 -2.13 15.69
CA VAL A 68 -6.07 -1.31 15.79
C VAL A 68 -7.17 -2.04 16.59
N GLN A 69 -7.31 -3.36 16.43
CA GLN A 69 -8.21 -4.18 17.26
C GLN A 69 -7.80 -4.15 18.73
N GLY A 70 -6.49 -4.11 19.02
CA GLY A 70 -5.92 -3.97 20.35
C GLY A 70 -6.02 -2.57 20.97
N GLY A 71 -6.63 -1.60 20.27
CA GLY A 71 -6.89 -0.25 20.78
C GLY A 71 -5.90 0.83 20.32
N GLU A 72 -4.88 0.50 19.48
CA GLU A 72 -4.06 1.54 18.87
C GLU A 72 -4.87 2.34 17.84
N THR A 73 -4.60 3.64 17.76
CA THR A 73 -5.28 4.56 16.84
C THR A 73 -4.33 5.11 15.80
N ALA A 74 -4.86 5.38 14.62
CA ALA A 74 -4.20 6.15 13.56
C ALA A 74 -5.23 7.09 12.92
N ASP A 75 -4.76 8.19 12.34
CA ASP A 75 -5.63 9.14 11.64
C ASP A 75 -6.04 8.60 10.27
N LEU A 76 -5.16 7.83 9.63
CA LEU A 76 -5.42 7.15 8.37
C LEU A 76 -4.92 5.71 8.41
N LEU A 77 -5.74 4.79 7.93
CA LEU A 77 -5.40 3.40 7.68
C LEU A 77 -5.24 3.18 6.17
N VAL A 78 -4.07 2.72 5.75
CA VAL A 78 -3.77 2.28 4.38
C VAL A 78 -3.51 0.78 4.43
N LEU A 79 -4.49 -0.01 4.03
CA LEU A 79 -4.51 -1.46 4.21
C LEU A 79 -4.82 -2.18 2.89
N THR A 80 -4.84 -3.51 2.92
CA THR A 80 -5.59 -4.24 1.89
C THR A 80 -7.07 -3.89 2.02
N LYS A 81 -7.82 -3.93 0.91
CA LYS A 81 -9.27 -3.67 0.94
C LYS A 81 -9.97 -4.52 1.99
N GLN A 82 -9.65 -5.83 2.05
CA GLN A 82 -10.19 -6.73 3.06
C GLN A 82 -9.88 -6.27 4.50
N GLY A 83 -8.66 -5.80 4.75
CA GLY A 83 -8.26 -5.28 6.06
C GLY A 83 -9.04 -4.02 6.43
N LEU A 84 -9.21 -3.08 5.49
CA LEU A 84 -9.99 -1.87 5.71
C LEU A 84 -11.47 -2.20 5.92
N ASP A 85 -12.06 -3.08 5.11
CA ASP A 85 -13.45 -3.53 5.26
C ASP A 85 -13.70 -4.11 6.67
N THR A 86 -12.73 -4.86 7.22
CA THR A 86 -12.79 -5.37 8.59
C THR A 86 -12.81 -4.23 9.60
N MET A 87 -11.95 -3.24 9.45
CA MET A 87 -11.91 -2.08 10.35
C MET A 87 -13.18 -1.25 10.30
N VAL A 88 -13.76 -1.08 9.10
CA VAL A 88 -15.05 -0.39 8.91
C VAL A 88 -16.19 -1.17 9.60
N LYS A 89 -16.24 -2.48 9.40
CA LYS A 89 -17.24 -3.35 10.04
C LYS A 89 -17.18 -3.31 11.57
N GLU A 90 -15.98 -3.13 12.12
CA GLU A 90 -15.74 -3.02 13.56
C GLU A 90 -15.85 -1.57 14.09
N ASN A 91 -16.30 -0.61 13.27
CA ASN A 91 -16.39 0.81 13.59
C ASN A 91 -15.05 1.44 14.03
N LYS A 92 -13.94 0.93 13.51
CA LYS A 92 -12.57 1.41 13.78
C LYS A 92 -12.00 2.28 12.67
N ALA A 93 -12.69 2.35 11.53
CA ALA A 93 -12.37 3.22 10.40
C ALA A 93 -13.64 3.60 9.64
N THR A 94 -13.52 4.59 8.77
CA THR A 94 -14.52 4.90 7.74
C THR A 94 -13.92 4.66 6.36
N ALA A 95 -14.77 4.44 5.35
CA ALA A 95 -14.33 4.33 3.96
C ALA A 95 -15.32 5.07 3.06
N GLY A 96 -14.81 6.00 2.26
CA GLY A 96 -15.54 6.66 1.20
C GLY A 96 -15.61 5.79 -0.08
N ALA A 97 -16.32 6.26 -1.07
CA ALA A 97 -16.37 5.63 -2.39
C ALA A 97 -14.97 5.58 -3.05
N ASP A 98 -14.11 6.54 -2.75
CA ASP A 98 -12.74 6.69 -3.23
C ASP A 98 -11.69 5.97 -2.35
N ALA A 99 -12.10 5.10 -1.43
CA ALA A 99 -11.17 4.41 -0.55
C ALA A 99 -10.16 3.54 -1.31
N VAL A 100 -10.56 2.89 -2.39
CA VAL A 100 -9.74 1.97 -3.19
C VAL A 100 -8.92 2.75 -4.21
N PHE A 101 -7.57 2.64 -4.17
CA PHE A 101 -6.70 3.47 -5.01
C PHE A 101 -5.71 2.68 -5.88
N ALA A 102 -5.33 1.47 -5.52
CA ALA A 102 -4.37 0.66 -6.28
C ALA A 102 -4.58 -0.84 -6.08
N SER A 103 -3.95 -1.63 -6.96
CA SER A 103 -3.84 -3.08 -6.80
C SER A 103 -2.47 -3.56 -7.25
N SER A 104 -2.08 -4.76 -6.83
CA SER A 104 -0.89 -5.45 -7.36
C SER A 104 -1.11 -6.95 -7.44
N GLY A 105 -0.42 -7.57 -8.37
CA GLY A 105 -0.26 -9.02 -8.43
C GLY A 105 0.99 -9.49 -7.70
N MET A 106 1.23 -10.79 -7.78
CA MET A 106 2.46 -11.42 -7.32
C MET A 106 3.42 -11.61 -8.49
N ALA A 107 4.72 -11.49 -8.22
CA ALA A 107 5.76 -11.73 -9.19
C ALA A 107 6.87 -12.61 -8.62
N MET A 108 7.59 -13.26 -9.53
CA MET A 108 8.80 -14.03 -9.23
C MET A 108 10.04 -13.22 -9.59
N VAL A 109 11.05 -13.31 -8.76
CA VAL A 109 12.38 -12.73 -9.00
C VAL A 109 13.48 -13.77 -8.82
N VAL A 110 14.58 -13.54 -9.51
CA VAL A 110 15.85 -14.26 -9.38
C VAL A 110 16.97 -13.26 -9.10
N LYS A 111 18.16 -13.74 -8.73
CA LYS A 111 19.34 -12.88 -8.56
C LYS A 111 19.66 -12.16 -9.87
N LYS A 112 20.08 -10.92 -9.78
CA LYS A 112 20.43 -10.12 -10.96
C LYS A 112 21.45 -10.85 -11.84
N GLY A 113 21.13 -10.97 -13.13
CA GLY A 113 21.94 -11.68 -14.13
C GLY A 113 21.77 -13.20 -14.12
N ALA A 114 20.97 -13.78 -13.22
CA ALA A 114 20.67 -15.21 -13.27
C ALA A 114 19.68 -15.55 -14.40
N PRO A 115 19.74 -16.76 -14.95
CA PRO A 115 18.74 -17.22 -15.93
C PRO A 115 17.33 -17.12 -15.39
N LYS A 116 16.40 -16.58 -16.17
CA LYS A 116 14.99 -16.49 -15.81
C LYS A 116 14.29 -17.81 -16.17
N PRO A 117 13.72 -18.52 -15.20
CA PRO A 117 12.96 -19.75 -15.46
C PRO A 117 11.64 -19.43 -16.18
N ASP A 118 11.11 -20.44 -16.87
CA ASP A 118 9.78 -20.34 -17.46
C ASP A 118 8.69 -20.46 -16.38
N ILE A 119 7.82 -19.45 -16.31
CA ILE A 119 6.63 -19.41 -15.45
C ILE A 119 5.37 -19.04 -16.24
N SER A 120 5.37 -19.23 -17.56
CA SER A 120 4.30 -18.78 -18.45
C SER A 120 2.95 -19.49 -18.23
N THR A 121 2.97 -20.68 -17.65
CA THR A 121 1.77 -21.49 -17.35
C THR A 121 1.81 -22.01 -15.91
N ALA A 122 0.67 -22.46 -15.40
CA ALA A 122 0.58 -23.09 -14.07
C ALA A 122 1.54 -24.28 -13.94
N GLU A 123 1.65 -25.13 -14.97
CA GLU A 123 2.56 -26.27 -14.96
C GLU A 123 4.03 -25.81 -15.02
N ALA A 124 4.39 -24.84 -15.86
CA ALA A 124 5.74 -24.29 -15.93
C ALA A 124 6.15 -23.66 -14.59
N PHE A 125 5.26 -22.91 -13.95
CA PHE A 125 5.46 -22.36 -12.61
C PHE A 125 5.69 -23.48 -11.58
N LYS A 126 4.86 -24.51 -11.55
CA LYS A 126 5.01 -25.67 -10.67
C LYS A 126 6.37 -26.37 -10.87
N GLN A 127 6.74 -26.62 -12.12
CA GLN A 127 8.02 -27.24 -12.46
C GLN A 127 9.21 -26.37 -12.07
N THR A 128 9.10 -25.06 -12.22
CA THR A 128 10.12 -24.09 -11.74
C THR A 128 10.30 -24.19 -10.24
N LEU A 129 9.22 -24.21 -9.45
CA LEU A 129 9.31 -24.38 -8.00
C LEU A 129 9.94 -25.73 -7.62
N LEU A 130 9.57 -26.82 -8.29
CA LEU A 130 10.10 -28.15 -8.02
C LEU A 130 11.60 -28.26 -8.33
N LYS A 131 12.08 -27.62 -9.41
CA LYS A 131 13.49 -27.63 -9.84
C LYS A 131 14.38 -26.72 -9.01
N ALA A 132 13.85 -25.62 -8.47
CA ALA A 132 14.61 -24.69 -7.66
C ALA A 132 15.21 -25.40 -6.44
N LYS A 133 16.47 -25.09 -6.10
CA LYS A 133 17.13 -25.61 -4.89
C LYS A 133 16.52 -25.03 -3.62
N THR A 134 16.25 -23.73 -3.64
CA THR A 134 15.67 -22.98 -2.53
C THR A 134 14.72 -21.89 -3.05
N ILE A 135 13.65 -21.64 -2.31
CA ILE A 135 12.70 -20.57 -2.59
C ILE A 135 12.49 -19.69 -1.38
N ALA A 136 12.13 -18.43 -1.61
CA ALA A 136 11.75 -17.53 -0.54
C ALA A 136 10.38 -16.88 -0.80
N TYR A 137 9.60 -16.70 0.26
CA TYR A 137 8.38 -15.91 0.26
C TYR A 137 8.06 -15.46 1.70
N SER A 138 7.13 -14.50 1.85
CA SER A 138 6.73 -14.01 3.18
C SER A 138 6.20 -15.14 4.05
N ASN A 139 6.62 -15.21 5.32
CA ASN A 139 6.13 -16.23 6.24
C ASN A 139 4.59 -16.09 6.42
N PRO A 140 3.80 -17.11 6.09
CA PRO A 140 2.34 -17.08 6.23
C PRO A 140 1.89 -16.85 7.69
N GLU A 141 2.67 -17.27 8.68
CA GLU A 141 2.36 -17.06 10.11
C GLU A 141 2.39 -15.58 10.51
N HIS A 142 3.14 -14.76 9.78
CA HIS A 142 3.20 -13.31 10.01
C HIS A 142 2.07 -12.54 9.29
N GLY A 143 1.14 -13.24 8.61
CA GLY A 143 -0.06 -12.65 8.03
C GLY A 143 0.15 -11.76 6.81
N GLY A 144 1.29 -11.87 6.12
CA GLY A 144 1.51 -11.23 4.82
C GLY A 144 0.60 -11.86 3.76
N ALA A 145 -0.18 -11.04 3.02
CA ALA A 145 -1.18 -11.53 2.07
C ALA A 145 -0.57 -12.46 1.01
N SER A 146 0.60 -12.12 0.47
CA SER A 146 1.34 -12.93 -0.51
C SER A 146 1.81 -14.27 0.07
N GLY A 147 2.31 -14.26 1.31
CA GLY A 147 2.79 -15.48 1.97
C GLY A 147 1.67 -16.48 2.23
N VAL A 148 0.56 -15.99 2.79
CA VAL A 148 -0.63 -16.82 3.03
C VAL A 148 -1.18 -17.40 1.72
N TYR A 149 -1.23 -16.58 0.68
CA TYR A 149 -1.71 -17.04 -0.62
C TYR A 149 -0.78 -18.10 -1.24
N LEU A 150 0.55 -17.83 -1.27
CA LEU A 150 1.50 -18.73 -1.90
C LEU A 150 1.58 -20.08 -1.17
N ALA A 151 1.51 -20.10 0.16
CA ALA A 151 1.45 -21.35 0.92
C ALA A 151 0.25 -22.21 0.48
N LYS A 152 -0.95 -21.62 0.41
CA LYS A 152 -2.16 -22.29 -0.10
C LYS A 152 -2.05 -22.71 -1.57
N LEU A 153 -1.37 -21.90 -2.39
CA LEU A 153 -1.13 -22.25 -3.79
C LEU A 153 -0.23 -23.48 -3.91
N ILE A 154 0.84 -23.55 -3.14
CA ILE A 154 1.76 -24.68 -3.07
C ILE A 154 1.02 -25.96 -2.63
N GLU A 155 0.11 -25.88 -1.65
CA GLU A 155 -0.77 -26.97 -1.25
C GLU A 155 -1.69 -27.39 -2.40
N ARG A 156 -2.37 -26.44 -3.05
CA ARG A 156 -3.28 -26.69 -4.19
C ARG A 156 -2.58 -27.31 -5.39
N LEU A 157 -1.30 -26.97 -5.62
CA LEU A 157 -0.47 -27.57 -6.66
C LEU A 157 0.03 -28.99 -6.28
N GLY A 158 -0.21 -29.45 -5.05
CA GLY A 158 0.17 -30.79 -4.56
C GLY A 158 1.67 -30.95 -4.35
N ILE A 159 2.41 -29.89 -4.07
CA ILE A 159 3.87 -29.90 -3.92
C ILE A 159 4.35 -29.45 -2.54
N ALA A 160 3.47 -29.35 -1.54
CA ALA A 160 3.81 -28.79 -0.24
C ALA A 160 4.96 -29.52 0.44
N GLU A 161 4.94 -30.87 0.44
CA GLU A 161 6.00 -31.67 1.08
C GLU A 161 7.37 -31.50 0.40
N GLN A 162 7.39 -31.32 -0.94
CA GLN A 162 8.63 -31.09 -1.67
C GLN A 162 9.18 -29.67 -1.44
N MET A 163 8.28 -28.70 -1.20
CA MET A 163 8.67 -27.30 -1.00
C MET A 163 9.14 -27.02 0.44
N LYS A 164 8.58 -27.71 1.43
CA LYS A 164 8.88 -27.48 2.85
C LYS A 164 10.37 -27.46 3.18
N PRO A 165 11.22 -28.44 2.77
CA PRO A 165 12.64 -28.46 3.14
C PRO A 165 13.50 -27.40 2.44
N LYS A 166 12.97 -26.71 1.41
CA LYS A 166 13.70 -25.72 0.61
C LYS A 166 13.08 -24.33 0.63
N THR A 167 12.12 -24.11 1.52
CA THR A 167 11.48 -22.81 1.71
C THR A 167 12.20 -22.03 2.81
N HIS A 168 12.58 -20.79 2.49
CA HIS A 168 13.16 -19.83 3.41
C HIS A 168 12.23 -18.65 3.61
N TYR A 169 12.15 -18.17 4.84
CA TYR A 169 11.31 -17.02 5.19
C TYR A 169 12.15 -15.84 5.63
N PRO A 170 11.86 -14.63 5.14
CA PRO A 170 12.48 -13.42 5.68
C PRO A 170 12.00 -13.17 7.12
N PRO A 171 12.71 -12.32 7.88
CA PRO A 171 12.23 -11.82 9.17
C PRO A 171 10.84 -11.21 9.05
N PRO A 172 10.08 -11.02 10.16
CA PRO A 172 8.81 -10.31 10.16
C PRO A 172 8.94 -8.95 9.45
N SER A 173 8.01 -8.65 8.55
CA SER A 173 8.03 -7.46 7.66
C SER A 173 9.25 -7.35 6.73
N GLY A 174 10.06 -8.40 6.63
CA GLY A 174 11.16 -8.49 5.68
C GLY A 174 10.70 -8.81 4.26
N ASN A 175 11.56 -8.49 3.30
CA ASN A 175 11.32 -8.76 1.89
C ASN A 175 12.02 -10.06 1.47
N ALA A 176 11.28 -11.00 0.88
CA ALA A 176 11.81 -12.29 0.44
C ALA A 176 12.88 -12.16 -0.65
N ALA A 177 12.82 -11.10 -1.47
CA ALA A 177 13.84 -10.85 -2.48
C ALA A 177 15.23 -10.56 -1.88
N ASN A 178 15.33 -10.12 -0.63
CA ASN A 178 16.62 -9.94 0.05
C ASN A 178 17.35 -11.29 0.26
N LEU A 179 16.60 -12.38 0.47
CA LEU A 179 17.18 -13.72 0.56
C LEU A 179 17.75 -14.21 -0.77
N VAL A 180 17.23 -13.70 -1.89
CA VAL A 180 17.80 -13.94 -3.22
C VAL A 180 19.09 -13.16 -3.39
N VAL A 181 19.13 -11.90 -2.94
CA VAL A 181 20.34 -11.06 -2.99
C VAL A 181 21.47 -11.67 -2.15
N SER A 182 21.16 -12.12 -0.93
CA SER A 182 22.13 -12.77 -0.02
C SER A 182 22.58 -14.15 -0.51
N GLY A 183 21.82 -14.79 -1.42
CA GLY A 183 22.09 -16.15 -1.91
C GLY A 183 21.51 -17.26 -1.05
N GLU A 184 20.70 -16.93 -0.05
CA GLU A 184 19.97 -17.90 0.79
C GLU A 184 18.81 -18.54 0.01
N ALA A 185 18.26 -17.83 -1.00
CA ALA A 185 17.25 -18.37 -1.90
C ALA A 185 17.66 -18.20 -3.37
N GLU A 186 17.30 -19.18 -4.21
CA GLU A 186 17.53 -19.13 -5.65
C GLU A 186 16.51 -18.21 -6.34
N LEU A 187 15.26 -18.23 -5.86
CA LEU A 187 14.17 -17.40 -6.33
C LEU A 187 13.26 -16.95 -5.19
N ALA A 188 12.55 -15.85 -5.40
CA ALA A 188 11.52 -15.41 -4.46
C ALA A 188 10.22 -15.06 -5.18
N VAL A 189 9.10 -15.24 -4.46
CA VAL A 189 7.75 -14.86 -4.92
C VAL A 189 7.08 -14.03 -3.84
N GLN A 190 6.68 -12.80 -4.21
CA GLN A 190 6.02 -11.85 -3.29
C GLN A 190 5.16 -10.86 -4.10
N GLN A 191 4.55 -9.87 -3.46
CA GLN A 191 3.86 -8.80 -4.20
C GLN A 191 4.85 -8.06 -5.11
N GLU A 192 4.43 -7.77 -6.33
CA GLU A 192 5.27 -7.12 -7.35
C GLU A 192 5.96 -5.84 -6.84
N PRO A 193 5.25 -4.87 -6.19
CA PRO A 193 5.90 -3.65 -5.69
C PRO A 193 6.95 -3.93 -4.59
N GLU A 194 6.78 -5.00 -3.83
CA GLU A 194 7.74 -5.37 -2.79
C GLU A 194 9.04 -5.90 -3.41
N VAL A 195 8.95 -6.81 -4.39
CA VAL A 195 10.16 -7.35 -5.03
C VAL A 195 10.85 -6.32 -5.94
N MET A 196 10.10 -5.43 -6.57
CA MET A 196 10.66 -4.33 -7.37
C MET A 196 11.43 -3.30 -6.52
N ALA A 197 11.15 -3.18 -5.24
CA ALA A 197 11.86 -2.28 -4.35
C ALA A 197 13.27 -2.78 -3.98
N VAL A 198 13.62 -4.03 -4.28
CA VAL A 198 14.91 -4.63 -3.90
C VAL A 198 15.89 -4.56 -5.07
N SER A 199 17.00 -3.86 -4.86
CA SER A 199 18.13 -3.85 -5.80
C SER A 199 18.86 -5.20 -5.77
N GLY A 200 19.37 -5.64 -6.94
CA GLY A 200 20.16 -6.89 -7.02
C GLY A 200 19.33 -8.12 -7.40
N VAL A 201 18.08 -7.95 -7.74
CA VAL A 201 17.23 -8.98 -8.35
C VAL A 201 16.78 -8.57 -9.76
N ASP A 202 16.48 -9.57 -10.59
CA ASP A 202 15.80 -9.41 -11.87
C ASP A 202 14.41 -10.03 -11.80
N MET A 203 13.40 -9.29 -12.25
CA MET A 203 12.06 -9.81 -12.35
C MET A 203 11.98 -10.88 -13.44
N VAL A 204 11.50 -12.06 -13.08
CA VAL A 204 11.14 -13.13 -14.05
C VAL A 204 9.83 -12.74 -14.73
N GLY A 205 8.84 -12.36 -13.96
CA GLY A 205 7.53 -11.90 -14.42
C GLY A 205 6.45 -12.06 -13.35
N PRO A 206 5.22 -11.61 -13.66
CA PRO A 206 4.05 -11.90 -12.84
C PRO A 206 3.76 -13.41 -12.86
N LEU A 207 3.10 -13.91 -11.83
CA LEU A 207 2.58 -15.30 -11.85
C LEU A 207 1.59 -15.45 -13.00
N PRO A 208 1.42 -16.70 -13.55
CA PRO A 208 0.39 -16.99 -14.53
C PRO A 208 -0.99 -16.47 -14.07
N ALA A 209 -1.80 -16.00 -15.00
CA ALA A 209 -3.05 -15.30 -14.68
C ALA A 209 -4.03 -16.13 -13.83
N ASP A 210 -4.07 -17.44 -14.06
CA ASP A 210 -4.88 -18.42 -13.32
C ASP A 210 -4.32 -18.75 -11.92
N LEU A 211 -3.05 -18.39 -11.66
CA LEU A 211 -2.37 -18.55 -10.38
C LEU A 211 -2.09 -17.22 -9.69
N ASN A 212 -2.32 -16.09 -10.34
CA ASN A 212 -2.02 -14.81 -9.74
C ASN A 212 -3.11 -14.38 -8.75
N ASN A 213 -2.71 -13.78 -7.66
CA ASN A 213 -3.62 -13.20 -6.67
C ASN A 213 -3.48 -11.69 -6.68
N ILE A 214 -4.54 -11.01 -7.06
CA ILE A 214 -4.56 -9.55 -7.07
C ILE A 214 -4.98 -9.04 -5.70
N THR A 215 -4.06 -8.34 -5.06
CA THR A 215 -4.31 -7.61 -3.81
C THR A 215 -4.74 -6.19 -4.14
N THR A 216 -5.89 -5.77 -3.62
CA THR A 216 -6.40 -4.41 -3.75
C THR A 216 -6.08 -3.63 -2.47
N TYR A 217 -5.61 -2.40 -2.61
CA TYR A 217 -5.27 -1.50 -1.51
C TYR A 217 -6.30 -0.39 -1.38
N ALA A 218 -6.60 -0.07 -0.14
CA ALA A 218 -7.58 0.94 0.20
C ALA A 218 -7.11 1.78 1.39
N ALA A 219 -7.58 3.02 1.44
CA ALA A 219 -7.30 3.96 2.51
C ALA A 219 -8.60 4.50 3.12
N GLY A 220 -8.60 4.71 4.43
CA GLY A 220 -9.76 5.24 5.12
C GLY A 220 -9.39 5.90 6.44
N PRO A 221 -10.03 7.03 6.81
CA PRO A 221 -9.83 7.68 8.09
C PRO A 221 -10.10 6.74 9.26
N GLY A 222 -9.23 6.79 10.28
CA GLY A 222 -9.45 6.09 11.55
C GLY A 222 -10.66 6.66 12.29
N ALA A 223 -11.40 5.81 13.00
CA ALA A 223 -12.55 6.26 13.76
C ALA A 223 -12.14 7.26 14.85
N GLY A 224 -12.88 8.37 14.93
CA GLY A 224 -12.64 9.42 15.94
C GLY A 224 -11.41 10.28 15.70
N THR A 225 -10.75 10.19 14.54
CA THR A 225 -9.64 11.09 14.24
C THR A 225 -10.06 12.54 14.18
N SER A 226 -9.24 13.42 14.74
CA SER A 226 -9.38 14.89 14.60
C SER A 226 -8.76 15.40 13.30
N GLN A 227 -8.06 14.55 12.54
CA GLN A 227 -7.34 14.89 11.30
C GLN A 227 -8.08 14.37 10.04
N ALA A 228 -9.40 14.24 10.09
CA ALA A 228 -10.18 13.65 8.99
C ALA A 228 -10.01 14.39 7.67
N ASP A 229 -9.91 15.73 7.67
CA ASP A 229 -9.71 16.53 6.46
C ASP A 229 -8.35 16.27 5.83
N ALA A 230 -7.29 16.19 6.62
CA ALA A 230 -5.95 15.89 6.15
C ALA A 230 -5.83 14.43 5.66
N ALA A 231 -6.49 13.48 6.34
CA ALA A 231 -6.59 12.09 5.91
C ALA A 231 -7.31 11.98 4.55
N ASN A 232 -8.43 12.66 4.37
CA ASN A 232 -9.17 12.71 3.12
C ASN A 232 -8.39 13.43 2.00
N ALA A 233 -7.59 14.45 2.33
CA ALA A 233 -6.71 15.10 1.38
C ALA A 233 -5.67 14.12 0.82
N LEU A 234 -5.10 13.24 1.67
CA LEU A 234 -4.19 12.19 1.20
C LEU A 234 -4.91 11.17 0.32
N ILE A 235 -6.12 10.72 0.70
CA ILE A 235 -6.90 9.78 -0.14
C ILE A 235 -7.13 10.39 -1.53
N LYS A 236 -7.55 11.64 -1.61
CA LYS A 236 -7.72 12.34 -2.90
C LYS A 236 -6.41 12.44 -3.68
N PHE A 237 -5.30 12.72 -3.00
CA PHE A 237 -3.98 12.80 -3.62
C PHE A 237 -3.56 11.46 -4.25
N LEU A 238 -3.88 10.32 -3.63
CA LEU A 238 -3.60 8.99 -4.16
C LEU A 238 -4.32 8.70 -5.50
N HIS A 239 -5.33 9.47 -5.88
CA HIS A 239 -6.02 9.37 -7.16
C HIS A 239 -5.55 10.37 -8.21
N THR A 240 -4.52 11.17 -7.92
CA THR A 240 -3.97 12.12 -8.90
C THR A 240 -3.19 11.41 -10.01
N PRO A 241 -3.06 12.03 -11.20
CA PRO A 241 -2.19 11.53 -12.27
C PRO A 241 -0.73 11.34 -11.81
N GLU A 242 -0.24 12.20 -10.92
CA GLU A 242 1.10 12.09 -10.35
C GLU A 242 1.24 10.82 -9.51
N ALA A 243 0.29 10.54 -8.62
CA ALA A 243 0.29 9.30 -7.83
C ALA A 243 0.17 8.07 -8.74
N ALA A 244 -0.69 8.11 -9.76
CA ALA A 244 -0.86 7.02 -10.72
C ALA A 244 0.44 6.70 -11.49
N ALA A 245 1.24 7.72 -11.84
CA ALA A 245 2.54 7.53 -12.47
C ALA A 245 3.53 6.82 -11.53
N VAL A 246 3.59 7.23 -10.26
CA VAL A 246 4.44 6.59 -9.24
C VAL A 246 3.98 5.15 -8.98
N PHE A 247 2.68 4.91 -8.84
CA PHE A 247 2.15 3.56 -8.67
C PHE A 247 2.62 2.62 -9.78
N LYS A 248 2.47 3.01 -11.05
CA LYS A 248 2.93 2.21 -12.19
C LYS A 248 4.43 1.96 -12.15
N ALA A 249 5.22 2.98 -11.83
CA ALA A 249 6.68 2.85 -11.74
C ALA A 249 7.12 1.91 -10.60
N ARG A 250 6.26 1.70 -9.60
CA ARG A 250 6.51 0.85 -8.43
C ARG A 250 5.75 -0.48 -8.46
N GLY A 251 5.27 -0.94 -9.63
CA GLY A 251 4.61 -2.24 -9.78
C GLY A 251 3.17 -2.30 -9.26
N LEU A 252 2.54 -1.15 -9.07
CA LEU A 252 1.14 -1.04 -8.69
C LEU A 252 0.29 -0.65 -9.89
N THR A 253 -0.88 -1.23 -10.01
CA THR A 253 -1.91 -0.79 -10.96
C THR A 253 -2.78 0.26 -10.27
N PRO A 254 -2.75 1.53 -10.70
CA PRO A 254 -3.63 2.56 -10.15
C PRO A 254 -5.09 2.26 -10.50
N LEU A 255 -5.98 2.44 -9.54
CA LEU A 255 -7.41 2.29 -9.71
C LEU A 255 -8.06 3.69 -9.65
N PRO A 256 -8.92 4.05 -10.63
CA PRO A 256 -9.57 5.35 -10.63
C PRO A 256 -10.54 5.47 -9.47
N ALA A 257 -10.71 6.70 -8.95
CA ALA A 257 -11.83 6.97 -8.07
C ALA A 257 -13.16 6.66 -8.81
N PRO A 258 -14.17 6.14 -8.14
CA PRO A 258 -15.49 5.98 -8.73
C PRO A 258 -15.98 7.31 -9.29
N LYS A 259 -16.59 7.29 -10.48
CA LYS A 259 -17.24 8.48 -11.00
C LYS A 259 -18.35 8.88 -10.03
N ALA A 260 -18.38 10.15 -9.63
CA ALA A 260 -19.51 10.69 -8.90
C ALA A 260 -20.76 10.47 -9.76
N SER A 261 -21.71 9.73 -9.23
CA SER A 261 -23.03 9.48 -9.84
C SER A 261 -23.94 10.69 -9.64
#